data_a40e506d48be8c1fdb73e267c4241e07
#
_entry.id   a40e506d48be8c1fdb73e267c4241e07
#
_cell.length_a   1.000
_cell.length_b   1.000
_cell.length_c   1.000
_cell.angle_alpha   90.00
_cell.angle_beta   90.00
_cell.angle_gamma   90.00
#
_symmetry.space_group_name_H-M   'P 1'
#
loop_
_entity.id
_entity.type
_entity.pdbx_description
1 polymer ?
#
loop_
_entity_poly.entity_id
_entity_poly.type
_entity_poly.pdbx_seq_one_letter_code
_entity_poly.pdbx_strand_id
1 'polypeptide(L)'
;MTNSLTLVFAAGVLAVLYGAAQTAVLMKASTGNDKMREIAAAIQEGASAYLKRQYLTIGIVGIVILIAAYFLIGIYAAIGFLIGAVLSGAAGYAGMLISVRANVRTAQAASESLAKGLNLAFRSGAITGMFVAGGALIGVSGYYIVLTQHLGLASTGREVIDGLVALGFGASLISIFARLGGGIFTKGADVGGDMVGKVEAGIPEDDPRNAATIAD
;
A
#
# COMPACT_ATOMS: atom_id res chain seq x y z
N MET A 1 -30.30 -5.32 -10.84
CA MET A 1 -29.14 -5.42 -9.90
C MET A 1 -27.83 -5.78 -10.60
N THR A 2 -27.85 -6.63 -11.62
CA THR A 2 -26.64 -7.02 -12.39
C THR A 2 -25.86 -5.82 -12.95
N ASN A 3 -26.54 -4.86 -13.55
CA ASN A 3 -25.87 -3.71 -14.19
C ASN A 3 -25.12 -2.81 -13.19
N SER A 4 -25.67 -2.59 -11.99
CA SER A 4 -25.04 -1.73 -10.98
C SER A 4 -23.77 -2.36 -10.40
N LEU A 5 -23.77 -3.66 -10.14
CA LEU A 5 -22.59 -4.39 -9.66
C LEU A 5 -21.47 -4.44 -10.70
N THR A 6 -21.83 -4.64 -11.97
CA THR A 6 -20.88 -4.62 -13.07
C THR A 6 -20.25 -3.22 -13.23
N LEU A 7 -21.01 -2.15 -13.05
CA LEU A 7 -20.49 -0.79 -13.05
C LEU A 7 -19.52 -0.54 -11.89
N VAL A 8 -19.82 -1.02 -10.69
CA VAL A 8 -18.93 -0.91 -9.53
C VAL A 8 -17.62 -1.66 -9.77
N PHE A 9 -17.69 -2.88 -10.29
CA PHE A 9 -16.52 -3.67 -10.66
C PHE A 9 -15.68 -2.95 -11.73
N ALA A 10 -16.32 -2.45 -12.78
CA ALA A 10 -15.65 -1.71 -13.86
C ALA A 10 -14.98 -0.42 -13.34
N ALA A 11 -15.63 0.31 -12.43
CA ALA A 11 -15.03 1.48 -11.78
C ALA A 11 -13.77 1.11 -10.99
N GLY A 12 -13.77 -0.03 -10.29
CA GLY A 12 -12.59 -0.57 -9.61
C GLY A 12 -11.44 -0.87 -10.57
N VAL A 13 -11.74 -1.53 -11.69
CA VAL A 13 -10.75 -1.81 -12.76
C VAL A 13 -10.19 -0.51 -13.34
N LEU A 14 -11.03 0.46 -13.63
CA LEU A 14 -10.60 1.78 -14.14
C LEU A 14 -9.71 2.51 -13.14
N ALA A 15 -10.00 2.43 -11.83
CA ALA A 15 -9.17 3.03 -10.80
C ALA A 15 -7.76 2.42 -10.76
N VAL A 16 -7.66 1.08 -10.86
CA VAL A 16 -6.37 0.38 -10.91
C VAL A 16 -5.60 0.73 -12.18
N LEU A 17 -6.27 0.74 -13.33
CA LEU A 17 -5.65 1.12 -14.61
C LEU A 17 -5.16 2.58 -14.59
N TYR A 18 -5.95 3.48 -14.03
CA TYR A 18 -5.53 4.88 -13.83
C TYR A 18 -4.30 4.97 -12.93
N GLY A 19 -4.29 4.27 -11.80
CA GLY A 19 -3.13 4.21 -10.90
C GLY A 19 -1.87 3.71 -11.61
N ALA A 20 -1.99 2.64 -12.42
CA ALA A 20 -0.89 2.11 -13.21
C ALA A 20 -0.38 3.11 -14.26
N ALA A 21 -1.28 3.77 -14.99
CA ALA A 21 -0.92 4.78 -15.97
C ALA A 21 -0.22 5.99 -15.31
N GLN A 22 -0.74 6.47 -14.18
CA GLN A 22 -0.13 7.57 -13.42
C GLN A 22 1.24 7.19 -12.86
N THR A 23 1.42 5.92 -12.45
CA THR A 23 2.74 5.42 -12.05
C THR A 23 3.76 5.55 -13.17
N ALA A 24 3.40 5.15 -14.39
CA ALA A 24 4.27 5.28 -15.55
C ALA A 24 4.64 6.75 -15.86
N VAL A 25 3.70 7.68 -15.68
CA VAL A 25 3.96 9.12 -15.84
C VAL A 25 4.88 9.64 -14.73
N LEU A 26 4.60 9.30 -13.48
CA LEU A 26 5.38 9.72 -12.31
C LEU A 26 6.84 9.25 -12.40
N MET A 27 7.07 8.04 -12.89
CA MET A 27 8.42 7.49 -13.04
C MET A 27 9.27 8.20 -14.10
N LYS A 28 8.69 8.99 -14.99
CA LYS A 28 9.41 9.83 -15.97
C LYS A 28 9.92 11.15 -15.37
N ALA A 29 9.47 11.54 -14.19
CA ALA A 29 9.95 12.75 -13.53
C ALA A 29 11.43 12.66 -13.15
N SER A 30 12.14 13.79 -13.16
CA SER A 30 13.56 13.85 -12.84
C SER A 30 13.89 13.35 -11.45
N THR A 31 14.97 12.62 -11.32
CA THR A 31 15.53 12.12 -10.05
C THR A 31 16.61 13.05 -9.48
N GLY A 32 16.81 14.20 -10.08
CA GLY A 32 17.80 15.16 -9.61
C GLY A 32 19.25 14.79 -9.95
N ASN A 33 20.16 15.24 -9.12
CA ASN A 33 21.60 15.07 -9.30
C ASN A 33 22.11 13.68 -8.83
N ASP A 34 23.39 13.41 -9.04
CA ASP A 34 24.01 12.11 -8.73
C ASP A 34 23.93 11.78 -7.22
N LYS A 35 24.11 12.78 -6.35
CA LYS A 35 24.01 12.59 -4.90
C LYS A 35 22.60 12.23 -4.46
N MET A 36 21.60 12.86 -5.04
CA MET A 36 20.20 12.50 -4.78
C MET A 36 19.88 11.07 -5.22
N ARG A 37 20.42 10.64 -6.35
CA ARG A 37 20.25 9.26 -6.85
C ARG A 37 20.94 8.24 -5.97
N GLU A 38 22.15 8.52 -5.50
CA GLU A 38 22.89 7.68 -4.56
C GLU A 38 22.12 7.46 -3.26
N ILE A 39 21.63 8.53 -2.64
CA ILE A 39 20.83 8.48 -1.41
C ILE A 39 19.52 7.73 -1.68
N ALA A 40 18.83 8.00 -2.78
CA ALA A 40 17.60 7.32 -3.13
C ALA A 40 17.81 5.81 -3.36
N ALA A 41 18.95 5.40 -3.89
CA ALA A 41 19.28 3.98 -4.04
C ALA A 41 19.44 3.29 -2.68
N ALA A 42 20.15 3.92 -1.74
CA ALA A 42 20.30 3.40 -0.38
C ALA A 42 18.93 3.26 0.34
N ILE A 43 18.05 4.26 0.21
CA ILE A 43 16.69 4.21 0.77
C ILE A 43 15.88 3.08 0.13
N GLN A 44 15.98 2.89 -1.19
CA GLN A 44 15.28 1.81 -1.90
C GLN A 44 15.76 0.42 -1.47
N GLU A 45 17.05 0.26 -1.22
CA GLU A 45 17.63 -0.99 -0.70
C GLU A 45 17.06 -1.31 0.69
N GLY A 46 17.09 -0.36 1.61
CA GLY A 46 16.52 -0.49 2.95
C GLY A 46 15.02 -0.80 2.93
N ALA A 47 14.25 -0.07 2.12
CA ALA A 47 12.82 -0.30 1.95
C ALA A 47 12.52 -1.69 1.37
N SER A 48 13.30 -2.15 0.40
CA SER A 48 13.15 -3.49 -0.21
C SER A 48 13.43 -4.61 0.79
N ALA A 49 14.51 -4.48 1.57
CA ALA A 49 14.86 -5.45 2.61
C ALA A 49 13.76 -5.51 3.69
N TYR A 50 13.28 -4.35 4.13
CA TYR A 50 12.19 -4.23 5.10
C TYR A 50 10.89 -4.88 4.59
N LEU A 51 10.42 -4.52 3.38
CA LEU A 51 9.22 -5.07 2.78
C LEU A 51 9.30 -6.60 2.67
N LYS A 52 10.43 -7.13 2.21
CA LYS A 52 10.63 -8.56 2.09
C LYS A 52 10.46 -9.29 3.42
N ARG A 53 11.03 -8.75 4.50
CA ARG A 53 10.90 -9.33 5.84
C ARG A 53 9.48 -9.23 6.37
N GLN A 54 8.86 -8.07 6.22
CA GLN A 54 7.49 -7.81 6.70
C GLN A 54 6.49 -8.72 5.99
N TYR A 55 6.52 -8.79 4.67
CA TYR A 55 5.56 -9.59 3.91
C TYR A 55 5.73 -11.09 4.10
N LEU A 56 6.95 -11.55 4.37
CA LEU A 56 7.17 -12.94 4.78
C LEU A 56 6.45 -13.24 6.12
N THR A 57 6.62 -12.37 7.10
CA THR A 57 5.98 -12.53 8.42
C THR A 57 4.46 -12.47 8.32
N ILE A 58 3.93 -11.49 7.58
CA ILE A 58 2.49 -11.35 7.30
C ILE A 58 1.94 -12.60 6.60
N GLY A 59 2.70 -13.13 5.63
CA GLY A 59 2.32 -14.34 4.90
C GLY A 59 2.17 -15.56 5.82
N ILE A 60 3.11 -15.76 6.74
CA ILE A 60 3.05 -16.87 7.71
C ILE A 60 1.81 -16.72 8.61
N VAL A 61 1.59 -15.54 9.19
CA VAL A 61 0.42 -15.29 10.05
C VAL A 61 -0.87 -15.41 9.23
N GLY A 62 -0.89 -14.89 8.01
CA GLY A 62 -2.03 -14.99 7.11
C GLY A 62 -2.42 -16.42 6.78
N ILE A 63 -1.45 -17.32 6.55
CA ILE A 63 -1.72 -18.73 6.30
C ILE A 63 -2.35 -19.40 7.53
N VAL A 64 -1.85 -19.10 8.73
CA VAL A 64 -2.43 -19.66 9.97
C VAL A 64 -3.89 -19.24 10.12
N ILE A 65 -4.19 -17.95 9.88
CA ILE A 65 -5.56 -17.42 9.99
C ILE A 65 -6.44 -17.97 8.86
N LEU A 66 -5.92 -18.13 7.65
CA LEU A 66 -6.63 -18.74 6.53
C LEU A 66 -7.09 -20.17 6.87
N ILE A 67 -6.19 -20.98 7.44
CA ILE A 67 -6.50 -22.34 7.89
C ILE A 67 -7.56 -22.32 8.99
N ALA A 68 -7.41 -21.43 9.98
CA ALA A 68 -8.41 -21.26 11.04
C ALA A 68 -9.78 -20.85 10.48
N ALA A 69 -9.83 -19.89 9.57
CA ALA A 69 -11.06 -19.47 8.91
C ALA A 69 -11.75 -20.61 8.15
N TYR A 70 -10.97 -21.45 7.48
CA TYR A 70 -11.49 -22.62 6.77
C TYR A 70 -12.18 -23.61 7.72
N PHE A 71 -11.54 -23.98 8.83
CA PHE A 71 -12.08 -24.98 9.76
C PHE A 71 -13.18 -24.44 10.68
N LEU A 72 -13.13 -23.15 11.06
CA LEU A 72 -14.07 -22.56 12.00
C LEU A 72 -15.32 -22.00 11.35
N ILE A 73 -15.20 -21.43 10.13
CA ILE A 73 -16.29 -20.73 9.44
C ILE A 73 -16.68 -21.44 8.15
N GLY A 74 -15.70 -21.84 7.33
CA GLY A 74 -15.92 -22.58 6.11
C GLY A 74 -15.15 -22.02 4.91
N ILE A 75 -15.33 -22.71 3.77
CA ILE A 75 -14.55 -22.45 2.54
C ILE A 75 -14.77 -21.03 1.97
N TYR A 76 -16.00 -20.52 1.99
CA TYR A 76 -16.30 -19.18 1.45
C TYR A 76 -15.65 -18.08 2.28
N ALA A 77 -15.60 -18.22 3.59
CA ALA A 77 -14.88 -17.29 4.45
C ALA A 77 -13.36 -17.36 4.22
N ALA A 78 -12.80 -18.55 4.08
CA ALA A 78 -11.37 -18.72 3.79
C ALA A 78 -10.99 -18.07 2.45
N ILE A 79 -11.77 -18.29 1.39
CA ILE A 79 -11.54 -17.65 0.08
C ILE A 79 -11.69 -16.13 0.18
N GLY A 80 -12.74 -15.63 0.85
CA GLY A 80 -12.92 -14.21 1.08
C GLY A 80 -11.72 -13.59 1.78
N PHE A 81 -11.28 -14.17 2.90
CA PHE A 81 -10.09 -13.74 3.62
C PHE A 81 -8.86 -13.67 2.72
N LEU A 82 -8.62 -14.72 1.92
CA LEU A 82 -7.48 -14.77 1.00
C LEU A 82 -7.53 -13.65 -0.04
N ILE A 83 -8.71 -13.41 -0.66
CA ILE A 83 -8.90 -12.33 -1.64
C ILE A 83 -8.60 -10.97 -0.99
N GLY A 84 -9.18 -10.70 0.19
CA GLY A 84 -8.94 -9.45 0.91
C GLY A 84 -7.48 -9.25 1.28
N ALA A 85 -6.84 -10.28 1.81
CA ALA A 85 -5.42 -10.26 2.19
C ALA A 85 -4.50 -10.01 0.98
N VAL A 86 -4.73 -10.69 -0.15
CA VAL A 86 -3.92 -10.54 -1.36
C VAL A 86 -4.10 -9.15 -1.97
N LEU A 87 -5.33 -8.65 -2.11
CA LEU A 87 -5.58 -7.34 -2.69
C LEU A 87 -5.01 -6.21 -1.82
N SER A 88 -5.22 -6.27 -0.51
CA SER A 88 -4.66 -5.29 0.43
C SER A 88 -3.13 -5.36 0.45
N GLY A 89 -2.56 -6.56 0.48
CA GLY A 89 -1.12 -6.76 0.44
C GLY A 89 -0.50 -6.22 -0.85
N ALA A 90 -1.09 -6.53 -2.00
CA ALA A 90 -0.62 -6.04 -3.30
C ALA A 90 -0.67 -4.51 -3.39
N ALA A 91 -1.77 -3.88 -2.94
CA ALA A 91 -1.91 -2.43 -2.93
C ALA A 91 -0.87 -1.77 -2.02
N GLY A 92 -0.67 -2.31 -0.81
CA GLY A 92 0.33 -1.80 0.15
C GLY A 92 1.76 -1.95 -0.36
N TYR A 93 2.10 -3.13 -0.90
CA TYR A 93 3.43 -3.40 -1.46
C TYR A 93 3.74 -2.48 -2.66
N ALA A 94 2.82 -2.41 -3.62
CA ALA A 94 2.98 -1.54 -4.80
C ALA A 94 3.05 -0.07 -4.37
N GLY A 95 2.17 0.37 -3.46
CA GLY A 95 2.16 1.72 -2.92
C GLY A 95 3.49 2.12 -2.29
N MET A 96 4.06 1.27 -1.44
CA MET A 96 5.37 1.52 -0.82
C MET A 96 6.50 1.61 -1.84
N LEU A 97 6.55 0.67 -2.80
CA LEU A 97 7.57 0.70 -3.87
C LEU A 97 7.50 1.97 -4.73
N ILE A 98 6.29 2.45 -5.00
CA ILE A 98 6.07 3.68 -5.77
C ILE A 98 6.46 4.90 -4.93
N SER A 99 6.04 4.98 -3.67
CA SER A 99 6.33 6.09 -2.77
C SER A 99 7.83 6.28 -2.57
N VAL A 100 8.58 5.21 -2.29
CA VAL A 100 10.04 5.27 -2.11
C VAL A 100 10.74 5.80 -3.39
N ARG A 101 10.24 5.45 -4.56
CA ARG A 101 10.75 5.98 -5.82
C ARG A 101 10.28 7.41 -6.14
N ALA A 102 9.11 7.78 -5.64
CA ALA A 102 8.55 9.13 -5.80
C ALA A 102 9.28 10.17 -4.96
N ASN A 103 9.80 9.78 -3.76
CA ASN A 103 10.41 10.69 -2.80
C ASN A 103 11.53 11.55 -3.42
N VAL A 104 12.50 10.95 -4.09
CA VAL A 104 13.61 11.68 -4.73
C VAL A 104 13.10 12.62 -5.84
N ARG A 105 12.07 12.21 -6.56
CA ARG A 105 11.46 13.03 -7.62
C ARG A 105 10.70 14.21 -7.05
N THR A 106 10.01 13.98 -5.93
CA THR A 106 9.32 15.04 -5.17
C THR A 106 10.33 16.04 -4.62
N ALA A 107 11.42 15.57 -4.03
CA ALA A 107 12.49 16.43 -3.54
C ALA A 107 13.10 17.28 -4.68
N GLN A 108 13.38 16.67 -5.84
CA GLN A 108 13.87 17.41 -7.01
C GLN A 108 12.86 18.44 -7.51
N ALA A 109 11.58 18.08 -7.61
CA ALA A 109 10.53 18.99 -8.04
C ALA A 109 10.34 20.15 -7.05
N ALA A 110 10.43 19.88 -5.75
CA ALA A 110 10.34 20.87 -4.68
C ALA A 110 11.50 21.86 -4.69
N SER A 111 12.71 21.43 -5.08
CA SER A 111 13.86 22.33 -5.25
C SER A 111 13.66 23.36 -6.37
N GLU A 112 12.79 23.08 -7.34
CA GLU A 112 12.43 24.03 -8.41
C GLU A 112 11.29 24.96 -7.97
N SER A 113 10.23 24.42 -7.38
CA SER A 113 9.14 25.19 -6.78
C SER A 113 8.26 24.32 -5.86
N LEU A 114 7.68 24.95 -4.83
CA LEU A 114 6.74 24.30 -3.92
C LEU A 114 5.55 23.68 -4.68
N ALA A 115 5.01 24.39 -5.68
CA ALA A 115 3.86 23.92 -6.47
C ALA A 115 4.19 22.63 -7.25
N LYS A 116 5.40 22.51 -7.83
CA LYS A 116 5.84 21.30 -8.53
C LYS A 116 6.01 20.14 -7.55
N GLY A 117 6.65 20.37 -6.41
CA GLY A 117 6.82 19.37 -5.37
C GLY A 117 5.49 18.85 -4.85
N LEU A 118 4.56 19.73 -4.50
CA LEU A 118 3.23 19.40 -4.03
C LEU A 118 2.43 18.59 -5.07
N ASN A 119 2.48 18.98 -6.33
CA ASN A 119 1.79 18.26 -7.41
C ASN A 119 2.30 16.82 -7.54
N LEU A 120 3.61 16.62 -7.46
CA LEU A 120 4.22 15.30 -7.60
C LEU A 120 3.94 14.43 -6.38
N ALA A 121 4.01 14.99 -5.16
CA ALA A 121 3.65 14.32 -3.91
C ALA A 121 2.18 13.89 -3.92
N PHE A 122 1.26 14.78 -4.30
CA PHE A 122 -0.16 14.48 -4.42
C PHE A 122 -0.43 13.35 -5.41
N ARG A 123 0.20 13.39 -6.58
CA ARG A 123 0.07 12.31 -7.59
C ARG A 123 0.53 10.97 -7.05
N SER A 124 1.64 10.93 -6.31
CA SER A 124 2.14 9.70 -5.68
C SER A 124 1.13 9.14 -4.68
N GLY A 125 0.57 9.97 -3.82
CA GLY A 125 -0.48 9.57 -2.87
C GLY A 125 -1.76 9.09 -3.57
N ALA A 126 -2.19 9.81 -4.64
CA ALA A 126 -3.36 9.45 -5.43
C ALA A 126 -3.23 8.07 -6.09
N ILE A 127 -2.04 7.68 -6.57
CA ILE A 127 -1.78 6.35 -7.14
C ILE A 127 -2.08 5.26 -6.11
N THR A 128 -1.54 5.40 -4.91
CA THR A 128 -1.78 4.44 -3.82
C THR A 128 -3.25 4.40 -3.43
N GLY A 129 -3.90 5.56 -3.32
CA GLY A 129 -5.34 5.65 -3.05
C GLY A 129 -6.19 4.94 -4.10
N MET A 130 -5.84 5.08 -5.39
CA MET A 130 -6.56 4.39 -6.49
C MET A 130 -6.36 2.88 -6.47
N PHE A 131 -5.18 2.38 -6.12
CA PHE A 131 -4.96 0.93 -5.95
C PHE A 131 -5.77 0.37 -4.79
N VAL A 132 -5.84 1.07 -3.66
CA VAL A 132 -6.62 0.65 -2.49
C VAL A 132 -8.12 0.67 -2.80
N ALA A 133 -8.64 1.80 -3.30
CA ALA A 133 -10.05 1.94 -3.63
C ALA A 133 -10.47 0.96 -4.76
N GLY A 134 -9.67 0.87 -5.82
CA GLY A 134 -9.90 -0.06 -6.92
C GLY A 134 -9.87 -1.51 -6.47
N GLY A 135 -8.89 -1.89 -5.66
CA GLY A 135 -8.78 -3.23 -5.08
C GLY A 135 -10.00 -3.58 -4.21
N ALA A 136 -10.46 -2.66 -3.39
CA ALA A 136 -11.66 -2.85 -2.56
C ALA A 136 -12.92 -3.05 -3.42
N LEU A 137 -13.12 -2.20 -4.43
CA LEU A 137 -14.27 -2.31 -5.34
C LEU A 137 -14.25 -3.64 -6.13
N ILE A 138 -13.09 -4.02 -6.67
CA ILE A 138 -12.92 -5.28 -7.40
C ILE A 138 -13.15 -6.47 -6.46
N GLY A 139 -12.53 -6.46 -5.29
CA GLY A 139 -12.62 -7.57 -4.34
C GLY A 139 -14.05 -7.80 -3.86
N VAL A 140 -14.70 -6.77 -3.35
CA VAL A 140 -16.05 -6.89 -2.79
C VAL A 140 -17.07 -7.20 -3.87
N SER A 141 -17.13 -6.41 -4.96
CA SER A 141 -18.12 -6.62 -6.01
C SER A 141 -17.85 -7.91 -6.80
N GLY A 142 -16.58 -8.21 -7.11
CA GLY A 142 -16.21 -9.42 -7.84
C GLY A 142 -16.53 -10.68 -7.04
N TYR A 143 -16.17 -10.71 -5.76
CA TYR A 143 -16.45 -11.86 -4.92
C TYR A 143 -17.95 -12.04 -4.69
N TYR A 144 -18.69 -10.96 -4.47
CA TYR A 144 -20.15 -11.02 -4.39
C TYR A 144 -20.80 -11.56 -5.67
N ILE A 145 -20.34 -11.12 -6.85
CA ILE A 145 -20.83 -11.63 -8.15
C ILE A 145 -20.56 -13.13 -8.26
N VAL A 146 -19.36 -13.59 -7.89
CA VAL A 146 -19.03 -15.02 -7.94
C VAL A 146 -19.95 -15.82 -7.03
N LEU A 147 -20.12 -15.40 -5.78
CA LEU A 147 -20.94 -16.13 -4.82
C LEU A 147 -22.42 -16.20 -5.25
N THR A 148 -22.98 -15.08 -5.72
CA THR A 148 -24.42 -14.99 -5.98
C THR A 148 -24.83 -15.38 -7.39
N GLN A 149 -24.03 -15.05 -8.42
CA GLN A 149 -24.41 -15.27 -9.82
C GLN A 149 -23.79 -16.54 -10.41
N HIS A 150 -22.58 -16.92 -10.01
CA HIS A 150 -21.95 -18.13 -10.53
C HIS A 150 -22.21 -19.36 -9.65
N LEU A 151 -22.18 -19.20 -8.33
CA LEU A 151 -22.45 -20.27 -7.40
C LEU A 151 -23.93 -20.36 -6.98
N GLY A 152 -24.75 -19.35 -7.33
CA GLY A 152 -26.18 -19.35 -7.07
C GLY A 152 -26.58 -19.25 -5.60
N LEU A 153 -25.66 -18.76 -4.75
CA LEU A 153 -25.95 -18.61 -3.32
C LEU A 153 -26.92 -17.43 -3.07
N ALA A 154 -27.80 -17.58 -2.08
CA ALA A 154 -28.73 -16.52 -1.70
C ALA A 154 -27.98 -15.27 -1.26
N SER A 155 -28.33 -14.11 -1.80
CA SER A 155 -27.64 -12.83 -1.51
C SER A 155 -27.65 -12.43 -0.03
N THR A 156 -28.61 -12.93 0.73
CA THR A 156 -28.74 -12.78 2.18
C THR A 156 -28.30 -14.04 2.95
N GLY A 157 -27.76 -15.02 2.23
CA GLY A 157 -27.29 -16.28 2.80
C GLY A 157 -26.06 -16.06 3.70
N ARG A 158 -25.96 -16.88 4.71
CA ARG A 158 -24.85 -16.79 5.68
C ARG A 158 -23.48 -16.95 5.01
N GLU A 159 -23.40 -17.83 4.02
CA GLU A 159 -22.17 -18.10 3.26
C GLU A 159 -21.67 -16.85 2.52
N VAL A 160 -22.57 -16.05 1.95
CA VAL A 160 -22.24 -14.79 1.27
C VAL A 160 -21.79 -13.74 2.27
N ILE A 161 -22.51 -13.62 3.39
CA ILE A 161 -22.19 -12.65 4.44
C ILE A 161 -20.84 -13.00 5.07
N ASP A 162 -20.66 -14.23 5.51
CA ASP A 162 -19.40 -14.69 6.13
C ASP A 162 -18.22 -14.54 5.16
N GLY A 163 -18.42 -14.82 3.87
CA GLY A 163 -17.42 -14.63 2.84
C GLY A 163 -16.98 -13.18 2.66
N LEU A 164 -17.93 -12.23 2.61
CA LEU A 164 -17.63 -10.80 2.46
C LEU A 164 -17.05 -10.19 3.74
N VAL A 165 -17.53 -10.59 4.91
CA VAL A 165 -16.96 -10.18 6.20
C VAL A 165 -15.53 -10.67 6.32
N ALA A 166 -15.25 -11.90 5.96
CA ALA A 166 -13.90 -12.45 5.98
C ALA A 166 -12.98 -11.76 4.97
N LEU A 167 -13.48 -11.33 3.80
CA LEU A 167 -12.73 -10.51 2.84
C LEU A 167 -12.34 -9.18 3.48
N GLY A 168 -13.27 -8.48 4.12
CA GLY A 168 -12.99 -7.23 4.83
C GLY A 168 -11.99 -7.44 5.96
N PHE A 169 -12.12 -8.54 6.71
CA PHE A 169 -11.19 -8.89 7.78
C PHE A 169 -9.77 -9.17 7.24
N GLY A 170 -9.64 -9.94 6.16
CA GLY A 170 -8.35 -10.21 5.53
C GLY A 170 -7.65 -8.93 5.05
N ALA A 171 -8.40 -8.04 4.39
CA ALA A 171 -7.89 -6.76 3.95
C ALA A 171 -7.46 -5.87 5.13
N SER A 172 -8.26 -5.81 6.19
CA SER A 172 -7.98 -5.03 7.40
C SER A 172 -6.76 -5.53 8.14
N LEU A 173 -6.64 -6.84 8.32
CA LEU A 173 -5.51 -7.47 9.01
C LEU A 173 -4.18 -7.12 8.33
N ILE A 174 -4.10 -7.29 7.02
CA ILE A 174 -2.90 -6.93 6.25
C ILE A 174 -2.61 -5.44 6.34
N SER A 175 -3.64 -4.59 6.25
CA SER A 175 -3.50 -3.13 6.39
C SER A 175 -2.93 -2.72 7.75
N ILE A 176 -3.37 -3.36 8.84
CA ILE A 176 -2.83 -3.10 10.19
C ILE A 176 -1.34 -3.43 10.25
N PHE A 177 -0.93 -4.61 9.78
CA PHE A 177 0.49 -4.98 9.75
C PHE A 177 1.31 -4.05 8.85
N ALA A 178 0.79 -3.66 7.69
CA ALA A 178 1.45 -2.73 6.79
C ALA A 178 1.64 -1.35 7.45
N ARG A 179 0.64 -0.86 8.19
CA ARG A 179 0.70 0.42 8.91
C ARG A 179 1.70 0.38 10.06
N LEU A 180 1.65 -0.64 10.90
CA LEU A 180 2.61 -0.80 12.01
C LEU A 180 4.05 -0.90 11.50
N GLY A 181 4.23 -1.65 10.44
CA GLY A 181 5.52 -1.78 9.81
C GLY A 181 6.03 -0.47 9.19
N GLY A 182 5.16 0.28 8.52
CA GLY A 182 5.49 1.61 8.00
C GLY A 182 6.02 2.55 9.10
N GLY A 183 5.36 2.56 10.25
CA GLY A 183 5.80 3.34 11.42
C GLY A 183 7.18 2.92 11.93
N ILE A 184 7.48 1.62 11.97
CA ILE A 184 8.81 1.12 12.35
C ILE A 184 9.88 1.57 11.34
N PHE A 185 9.58 1.53 10.04
CA PHE A 185 10.50 1.98 8.99
C PHE A 185 10.78 3.48 9.10
N THR A 186 9.74 4.29 9.31
CA THR A 186 9.87 5.75 9.50
C THR A 186 10.72 6.07 10.74
N LYS A 187 10.47 5.40 11.86
CA LYS A 187 11.27 5.61 13.06
C LYS A 187 12.74 5.18 12.91
N GLY A 188 13.00 4.13 12.12
CA GLY A 188 14.36 3.76 11.76
C GLY A 188 15.08 4.82 10.93
N ALA A 189 14.37 5.49 10.02
CA ALA A 189 14.90 6.60 9.23
C ALA A 189 15.17 7.84 10.09
N ASP A 190 14.27 8.16 11.01
CA ASP A 190 14.38 9.25 11.98
C ASP A 190 15.63 9.09 12.88
N VAL A 191 15.75 7.95 13.54
CA VAL A 191 16.93 7.64 14.37
C VAL A 191 18.23 7.70 13.56
N GLY A 192 18.23 7.20 12.32
CA GLY A 192 19.38 7.28 11.44
C GLY A 192 19.75 8.70 11.06
N GLY A 193 18.76 9.54 10.76
CA GLY A 193 18.95 10.96 10.46
C GLY A 193 19.49 11.74 11.65
N ASP A 194 18.99 11.48 12.84
CA ASP A 194 19.47 12.10 14.07
C ASP A 194 20.91 11.71 14.41
N MET A 195 21.24 10.43 14.23
CA MET A 195 22.62 9.97 14.43
C MET A 195 23.62 10.65 13.48
N VAL A 196 23.27 10.73 12.19
CA VAL A 196 24.11 11.43 11.20
C VAL A 196 24.20 12.92 11.52
N GLY A 197 23.11 13.57 11.84
CA GLY A 197 23.09 14.98 12.26
C GLY A 197 24.01 15.23 13.46
N LYS A 198 23.92 14.40 14.49
CA LYS A 198 24.68 14.55 15.75
C LYS A 198 26.14 14.21 15.57
N VAL A 199 26.46 13.09 14.92
CA VAL A 199 27.82 12.54 14.83
C VAL A 199 28.65 13.18 13.72
N GLU A 200 28.04 13.36 12.52
CA GLU A 200 28.76 13.85 11.34
C GLU A 200 28.65 15.36 11.17
N ALA A 201 27.44 15.93 11.38
CA ALA A 201 27.20 17.35 11.17
C ALA A 201 27.33 18.20 12.46
N GLY A 202 27.42 17.58 13.63
CA GLY A 202 27.50 18.29 14.91
C GLY A 202 26.24 19.10 15.25
N ILE A 203 25.09 18.73 14.71
CA ILE A 203 23.81 19.39 14.96
C ILE A 203 23.13 18.70 16.14
N PRO A 204 22.53 19.45 17.10
CA PRO A 204 21.71 18.85 18.15
C PRO A 204 20.56 18.03 17.60
N GLU A 205 20.09 17.05 18.37
CA GLU A 205 18.83 16.33 18.14
C GLU A 205 17.67 17.35 18.09
N ASP A 206 16.69 17.14 17.24
CA ASP A 206 15.55 18.05 17.01
C ASP A 206 15.91 19.46 16.46
N ASP A 207 17.11 19.62 15.91
CA ASP A 207 17.48 20.87 15.26
C ASP A 207 16.75 21.03 13.92
N PRO A 208 16.14 22.20 13.63
CA PRO A 208 15.42 22.42 12.37
C PRO A 208 16.27 22.30 11.10
N ARG A 209 17.58 22.22 11.21
CA ARG A 209 18.50 21.94 10.11
C ARG A 209 18.62 20.44 9.79
N ASN A 210 18.18 19.57 10.69
CA ASN A 210 18.16 18.13 10.47
C ASN A 210 16.93 17.75 9.63
N ALA A 211 17.16 17.08 8.50
CA ALA A 211 16.09 16.64 7.61
C ALA A 211 15.13 15.63 8.30
N ALA A 212 15.60 14.86 9.26
CA ALA A 212 14.77 13.93 10.02
C ALA A 212 13.73 14.67 10.88
N THR A 213 14.13 15.76 11.55
CA THR A 213 13.22 16.61 12.34
C THR A 213 12.09 17.22 11.51
N ILE A 214 12.36 17.49 10.22
CA ILE A 214 11.32 18.02 9.30
C ILE A 214 10.40 16.92 8.82
N ALA A 215 10.90 15.68 8.75
CA ALA A 215 10.15 14.53 8.23
C ALA A 215 9.32 13.79 9.30
N ASP A 216 9.64 13.97 10.59
CA ASP A 216 8.90 13.40 11.72
C ASP A 216 7.65 14.24 12.01
#